data_879d14d14b5cb385814d0b228f12d1ce
#
_entry.id   879d14d14b5cb385814d0b228f12d1ce
#
_cell.length_a   1.000
_cell.length_b   1.000
_cell.length_c   1.000
_cell.angle_alpha   90.00
_cell.angle_beta   90.00
_cell.angle_gamma   90.00
#
_symmetry.space_group_name_H-M   'P 1'
#
loop_
_entity.id
_entity.type
_entity.pdbx_description
1 polymer ?
#
loop_
_entity_poly.entity_id
_entity_poly.type
_entity_poly.pdbx_seq_one_letter_code
_entity_poly.pdbx_strand_id
1 'polypeptide(L)'
;MAREAAISAASEITGSQFNPPEVRPWEGNRLQADEDLIQQDLNLIKATMWNYVGLVRTGRRLQRARDMLRELHMQVDDFYRDYAVSKPLLNLRNAVQTALLVVYAAYHNTTSVGCHYRNDSREGG
;
A
#
# COMPACT_ATOMS: atom_id res chain seq x y z
N MET A 1 -16.96 4.66 18.83
CA MET A 1 -16.64 4.23 17.45
C MET A 1 -16.66 2.70 17.29
N ALA A 2 -15.77 1.95 17.90
CA ALA A 2 -15.75 0.48 17.72
C ALA A 2 -17.05 -0.23 18.14
N ARG A 3 -17.71 0.20 19.20
CA ARG A 3 -18.99 -0.37 19.67
C ARG A 3 -20.13 -0.12 18.69
N GLU A 4 -20.21 1.06 18.11
CA GLU A 4 -21.25 1.42 17.13
C GLU A 4 -21.06 0.64 15.82
N ALA A 5 -19.81 0.49 15.36
CA ALA A 5 -19.49 -0.33 14.20
C ALA A 5 -19.85 -1.80 14.42
N ALA A 6 -19.59 -2.36 15.60
CA ALA A 6 -19.94 -3.73 15.95
C ALA A 6 -21.47 -3.95 16.01
N ILE A 7 -22.24 -2.99 16.54
CA ILE A 7 -23.70 -3.06 16.59
C ILE A 7 -24.31 -2.98 15.19
N SER A 8 -23.79 -2.08 14.33
CA SER A 8 -24.21 -1.95 12.94
C SER A 8 -23.92 -3.22 12.15
N ALA A 9 -22.71 -3.77 12.27
CA ALA A 9 -22.35 -5.03 11.63
C ALA A 9 -23.21 -6.20 12.09
N ALA A 10 -23.50 -6.31 13.40
CA ALA A 10 -24.35 -7.36 13.94
C ALA A 10 -25.80 -7.26 13.42
N SER A 11 -26.35 -6.05 13.26
CA SER A 11 -27.69 -5.84 12.72
C SER A 11 -27.80 -6.18 11.23
N GLU A 12 -26.76 -5.90 10.45
CA GLU A 12 -26.69 -6.26 9.04
C GLU A 12 -26.58 -7.78 8.83
N ILE A 13 -25.80 -8.48 9.68
CA ILE A 13 -25.61 -9.93 9.59
C ILE A 13 -26.91 -10.69 9.93
N THR A 14 -27.69 -10.22 10.90
CA THR A 14 -28.96 -10.88 11.31
C THR A 14 -30.10 -10.73 10.31
N GLY A 15 -30.03 -9.75 9.40
CA GLY A 15 -31.08 -9.47 8.42
C GLY A 15 -30.82 -10.00 7.00
N SER A 16 -29.62 -10.47 6.70
CA SER A 16 -29.23 -10.88 5.34
C SER A 16 -28.95 -12.37 5.27
N GLN A 17 -29.63 -13.06 4.36
CA GLN A 17 -29.12 -14.35 3.85
C GLN A 17 -27.86 -14.05 3.05
N PHE A 18 -26.70 -14.17 3.70
CA PHE A 18 -25.42 -14.04 3.01
C PHE A 18 -25.26 -15.22 2.05
N ASN A 19 -25.41 -14.93 0.78
CA ASN A 19 -25.10 -15.86 -0.30
C ASN A 19 -23.71 -15.49 -0.82
N PRO A 20 -22.65 -16.24 -0.43
CA PRO A 20 -21.31 -15.89 -0.87
C PRO A 20 -21.24 -15.95 -2.41
N PRO A 21 -20.62 -14.97 -3.07
CA PRO A 21 -20.42 -15.01 -4.49
C PRO A 21 -19.57 -16.23 -4.86
N GLU A 22 -19.89 -16.87 -5.99
CA GLU A 22 -19.07 -17.95 -6.52
C GLU A 22 -17.69 -17.43 -6.87
N VAL A 23 -16.69 -17.83 -6.11
CA VAL A 23 -15.30 -17.43 -6.33
C VAL A 23 -14.71 -18.35 -7.39
N ARG A 24 -14.40 -17.79 -8.56
CA ARG A 24 -13.67 -18.53 -9.60
C ARG A 24 -12.26 -18.83 -9.12
N PRO A 25 -11.75 -20.05 -9.37
CA PRO A 25 -10.35 -20.34 -9.06
C PRO A 25 -9.42 -19.40 -9.85
N TRP A 26 -8.33 -19.00 -9.22
CA TRP A 26 -7.31 -18.18 -9.88
C TRP A 26 -6.61 -19.01 -10.98
N GLU A 27 -6.81 -18.63 -12.22
CA GLU A 27 -6.09 -19.18 -13.37
C GLU A 27 -4.84 -18.33 -13.64
N GLY A 28 -3.78 -18.57 -12.90
CA GLY A 28 -2.52 -17.87 -13.04
C GLY A 28 -1.48 -18.65 -13.85
N ASN A 29 -0.43 -17.95 -14.26
CA ASN A 29 0.72 -18.56 -14.92
C ASN A 29 1.44 -19.53 -13.96
N ARG A 30 2.11 -20.56 -14.50
CA ARG A 30 2.86 -21.57 -13.72
C ARG A 30 4.33 -21.21 -13.51
N LEU A 31 4.82 -20.15 -14.15
CA LEU A 31 6.20 -19.70 -14.00
C LEU A 31 6.42 -19.15 -12.60
N GLN A 32 7.49 -19.63 -11.94
CA GLN A 32 7.89 -19.12 -10.63
C GLN A 32 8.60 -17.76 -10.78
N ALA A 33 8.24 -16.83 -9.93
CA ALA A 33 8.92 -15.56 -9.86
C ALA A 33 10.31 -15.70 -9.22
N ASP A 34 11.27 -14.92 -9.67
CA ASP A 34 12.60 -14.85 -9.08
C ASP A 34 12.53 -14.17 -7.70
N GLU A 35 12.88 -14.92 -6.65
CA GLU A 35 12.82 -14.42 -5.27
C GLU A 35 13.84 -13.32 -5.00
N ASP A 36 14.98 -13.31 -5.69
CA ASP A 36 15.99 -12.27 -5.53
C ASP A 36 15.49 -10.93 -6.07
N LEU A 37 14.77 -10.92 -7.19
CA LEU A 37 14.12 -9.72 -7.71
C LEU A 37 13.03 -9.20 -6.75
N ILE A 38 12.22 -10.09 -6.21
CA ILE A 38 11.20 -9.74 -5.20
C ILE A 38 11.86 -9.10 -3.98
N GLN A 39 12.96 -9.67 -3.50
CA GLN A 39 13.66 -9.14 -2.34
C GLN A 39 14.30 -7.77 -2.63
N GLN A 40 14.83 -7.58 -3.84
CA GLN A 40 15.37 -6.30 -4.28
C GLN A 40 14.29 -5.22 -4.29
N ASP A 41 13.12 -5.50 -4.82
CA ASP A 41 11.99 -4.56 -4.86
C ASP A 41 11.48 -4.23 -3.45
N LEU A 42 11.39 -5.22 -2.57
CA LEU A 42 11.06 -4.98 -1.15
C LEU A 42 12.07 -4.06 -0.47
N ASN A 43 13.36 -4.23 -0.76
CA ASN A 43 14.40 -3.36 -0.22
C ASN A 43 14.31 -1.94 -0.79
N LEU A 44 13.95 -1.79 -2.06
CA LEU A 44 13.70 -0.49 -2.68
C LEU A 44 12.52 0.24 -2.01
N ILE A 45 11.42 -0.47 -1.73
CA ILE A 45 10.28 0.10 -0.99
C ILE A 45 10.72 0.59 0.40
N LYS A 46 11.43 -0.25 1.16
CA LYS A 46 11.93 0.10 2.49
C LYS A 46 12.84 1.33 2.46
N ALA A 47 13.80 1.37 1.52
CA ALA A 47 14.71 2.49 1.36
C ALA A 47 13.97 3.78 0.97
N THR A 48 13.01 3.71 0.06
CA THR A 48 12.19 4.84 -0.35
C THR A 48 11.38 5.39 0.81
N MET A 49 10.72 4.53 1.57
CA MET A 49 9.93 4.92 2.74
C MET A 49 10.82 5.54 3.83
N TRP A 50 11.98 4.97 4.09
CA TRP A 50 12.92 5.51 5.07
C TRP A 50 13.47 6.88 4.69
N ASN A 51 13.93 7.03 3.45
CA ASN A 51 14.63 8.23 3.00
C ASN A 51 13.71 9.41 2.70
N TYR A 52 12.52 9.16 2.18
CA TYR A 52 11.61 10.20 1.69
C TYR A 52 10.34 10.38 2.53
N VAL A 53 9.94 9.36 3.28
CA VAL A 53 8.72 9.33 4.08
C VAL A 53 9.02 9.10 5.57
N GLY A 54 10.25 9.36 5.98
CA GLY A 54 10.73 9.20 7.35
C GLY A 54 10.16 10.25 8.33
N LEU A 55 10.94 10.57 9.36
CA LEU A 55 10.48 11.44 10.47
C LEU A 55 10.18 12.88 10.04
N VAL A 56 11.02 13.44 9.16
CA VAL A 56 10.83 14.80 8.63
C VAL A 56 10.36 14.72 7.18
N ARG A 57 9.13 15.15 6.94
CA ARG A 57 8.46 15.06 5.64
C ARG A 57 8.36 16.43 4.98
N THR A 58 8.60 16.49 3.67
CA THR A 58 8.36 17.66 2.83
C THR A 58 7.54 17.25 1.62
N GLY A 59 6.75 18.17 1.06
CA GLY A 59 5.95 17.90 -0.14
C GLY A 59 6.80 17.38 -1.29
N ARG A 60 7.99 17.98 -1.51
CA ARG A 60 8.93 17.55 -2.56
C ARG A 60 9.43 16.11 -2.37
N ARG A 61 9.79 15.72 -1.15
CA ARG A 61 10.23 14.35 -0.84
C ARG A 61 9.09 13.35 -1.00
N LEU A 62 7.90 13.69 -0.49
CA LEU A 62 6.72 12.84 -0.61
C LEU A 62 6.30 12.67 -2.07
N GLN A 63 6.37 13.73 -2.89
CA GLN A 63 6.10 13.65 -4.31
C GLN A 63 7.07 12.70 -5.01
N ARG A 64 8.38 12.81 -4.72
CA ARG A 64 9.39 11.91 -5.27
C ARG A 64 9.15 10.45 -4.88
N ALA A 65 8.84 10.19 -3.60
CA ALA A 65 8.49 8.84 -3.14
C ALA A 65 7.26 8.30 -3.86
N ARG A 66 6.23 9.12 -4.04
CA ARG A 66 5.02 8.75 -4.78
C ARG A 66 5.34 8.33 -6.21
N ASP A 67 6.15 9.11 -6.92
CA ASP A 67 6.45 8.85 -8.32
C ASP A 67 7.27 7.55 -8.48
N MET A 68 8.26 7.33 -7.61
CA MET A 68 9.05 6.09 -7.57
C MET A 68 8.18 4.86 -7.25
N LEU A 69 7.32 4.97 -6.24
CA LEU A 69 6.46 3.85 -5.84
C LEU A 69 5.34 3.55 -6.85
N ARG A 70 4.85 4.56 -7.57
CA ARG A 70 3.89 4.34 -8.66
C ARG A 70 4.50 3.56 -9.81
N GLU A 71 5.72 3.90 -10.21
CA GLU A 71 6.43 3.16 -11.24
C GLU A 71 6.66 1.71 -10.81
N LEU A 72 7.15 1.51 -9.59
CA LEU A 72 7.33 0.17 -9.04
C LEU A 72 6.00 -0.60 -8.95
N HIS A 73 4.91 0.05 -8.58
CA HIS A 73 3.59 -0.58 -8.50
C HIS A 73 3.14 -1.12 -9.87
N MET A 74 3.35 -0.37 -10.94
CA MET A 74 3.02 -0.84 -12.30
C MET A 74 3.86 -2.06 -12.69
N GLN A 75 5.16 -2.04 -12.41
CA GLN A 75 6.06 -3.17 -12.66
C GLN A 75 5.67 -4.41 -11.84
N VAL A 76 5.31 -4.23 -10.58
CA VAL A 76 4.85 -5.31 -9.69
C VAL A 76 3.51 -5.88 -10.13
N ASP A 77 2.58 -5.05 -10.61
CA ASP A 77 1.30 -5.53 -11.13
C ASP A 77 1.47 -6.37 -12.41
N ASP A 78 2.36 -5.97 -13.32
CA ASP A 78 2.70 -6.76 -14.50
C ASP A 78 3.37 -8.07 -14.09
N PHE A 79 4.35 -8.00 -13.18
CA PHE A 79 5.02 -9.17 -12.62
C PHE A 79 4.04 -10.15 -11.95
N TYR A 80 3.05 -9.62 -11.21
CA TYR A 80 2.02 -10.42 -10.57
C TYR A 80 1.09 -11.13 -11.57
N ARG A 81 0.87 -10.56 -12.76
CA ARG A 81 0.06 -11.20 -13.81
C ARG A 81 0.84 -12.30 -14.56
N ASP A 82 2.14 -12.10 -14.73
CA ASP A 82 2.98 -12.97 -15.56
C ASP A 82 3.45 -14.22 -14.84
N TYR A 83 3.46 -14.23 -13.51
CA TYR A 83 4.01 -15.31 -12.69
C TYR A 83 2.98 -15.99 -11.80
N ALA A 84 3.31 -17.21 -11.35
CA ALA A 84 2.49 -17.94 -10.41
C ALA A 84 2.37 -17.18 -9.08
N VAL A 85 1.17 -17.17 -8.52
CA VAL A 85 0.94 -16.53 -7.22
C VAL A 85 1.73 -17.28 -6.14
N SER A 86 2.58 -16.55 -5.44
CA SER A 86 3.37 -17.04 -4.32
C SER A 86 3.27 -16.09 -3.14
N LYS A 87 3.57 -16.58 -1.94
CA LYS A 87 3.58 -15.73 -0.74
C LYS A 87 4.55 -14.54 -0.85
N PRO A 88 5.81 -14.70 -1.33
CA PRO A 88 6.70 -13.57 -1.55
C PRO A 88 6.13 -12.52 -2.52
N LEU A 89 5.55 -12.96 -3.63
CA LEU A 89 4.97 -12.06 -4.65
C LEU A 89 3.74 -11.30 -4.11
N LEU A 90 2.87 -11.97 -3.35
CA LEU A 90 1.75 -11.33 -2.66
C LEU A 90 2.23 -10.30 -1.64
N ASN A 91 3.27 -10.62 -0.88
CA ASN A 91 3.86 -9.69 0.09
C ASN A 91 4.42 -8.44 -0.60
N LEU A 92 5.11 -8.61 -1.73
CA LEU A 92 5.63 -7.49 -2.52
C LEU A 92 4.50 -6.59 -3.02
N ARG A 93 3.46 -7.17 -3.61
CA ARG A 93 2.28 -6.44 -4.09
C ARG A 93 1.61 -5.65 -2.97
N ASN A 94 1.38 -6.28 -1.84
CA ASN A 94 0.78 -5.63 -0.68
C ASN A 94 1.68 -4.53 -0.09
N ALA A 95 3.00 -4.74 -0.08
CA ALA A 95 3.96 -3.77 0.41
C ALA A 95 3.96 -2.48 -0.42
N VAL A 96 3.99 -2.58 -1.75
CA VAL A 96 3.99 -1.40 -2.62
C VAL A 96 2.65 -0.65 -2.55
N GLN A 97 1.52 -1.34 -2.48
CA GLN A 97 0.21 -0.73 -2.31
C GLN A 97 0.09 0.00 -0.98
N THR A 98 0.52 -0.63 0.11
CA THR A 98 0.52 -0.02 1.45
C THR A 98 1.42 1.22 1.50
N ALA A 99 2.62 1.13 0.93
CA ALA A 99 3.55 2.25 0.85
C ALA A 99 2.94 3.44 0.08
N LEU A 100 2.30 3.18 -1.05
CA LEU A 100 1.60 4.22 -1.82
C LEU A 100 0.48 4.88 -1.02
N LEU A 101 -0.35 4.13 -0.32
CA LEU A 101 -1.42 4.68 0.52
C LEU A 101 -0.86 5.58 1.62
N VAL A 102 0.22 5.17 2.28
CA VAL A 102 0.90 5.99 3.30
C VAL A 102 1.44 7.28 2.70
N VAL A 103 2.09 7.21 1.54
CA VAL A 103 2.64 8.40 0.86
C VAL A 103 1.53 9.34 0.42
N TYR A 104 0.44 8.84 -0.16
CA TYR A 104 -0.71 9.66 -0.54
C TYR A 104 -1.34 10.37 0.67
N ALA A 105 -1.57 9.64 1.75
CA ALA A 105 -2.10 10.22 2.98
C ALA A 105 -1.17 11.31 3.55
N ALA A 106 0.14 11.05 3.59
CA ALA A 106 1.13 12.00 4.07
C ALA A 106 1.25 13.23 3.17
N TYR A 107 1.12 13.06 1.85
CA TYR A 107 1.19 14.15 0.89
C TYR A 107 -0.01 15.11 1.00
N HIS A 108 -1.21 14.56 1.15
CA HIS A 108 -2.43 15.36 1.27
C HIS A 108 -2.63 15.98 2.65
N ASN A 109 -2.08 15.38 3.70
CA ASN A 109 -2.12 15.96 5.02
C ASN A 109 -0.97 16.97 5.21
N THR A 110 -1.27 18.25 5.10
CA THR A 110 -0.31 19.35 5.30
C THR A 110 -0.14 19.75 6.76
N THR A 111 -0.99 19.24 7.66
CA THR A 111 -0.96 19.54 9.08
C THR A 111 -0.09 18.55 9.83
N SER A 112 0.87 19.03 10.60
CA SER A 112 1.72 18.19 11.46
C SER A 112 0.94 17.73 12.68
N VAL A 113 0.79 16.38 12.82
CA VAL A 113 0.10 15.74 13.94
C VAL A 113 0.84 14.45 14.32
N GLY A 114 1.17 14.29 15.59
CA GLY A 114 1.85 13.10 16.09
C GLY A 114 3.17 12.83 15.38
N CYS A 115 3.34 11.63 14.87
CA CYS A 115 4.53 11.23 14.11
C CYS A 115 4.57 11.77 12.66
N HIS A 116 3.50 12.42 12.21
CA HIS A 116 3.46 13.09 10.91
C HIS A 116 3.95 14.53 11.04
N TYR A 117 5.22 14.77 10.76
CA TYR A 117 5.83 16.11 10.81
C TYR A 117 6.15 16.60 9.40
N ARG A 118 5.50 17.72 9.01
CA ARG A 118 5.72 18.43 7.73
C ARG A 118 6.55 19.67 7.96
N ASN A 119 7.72 19.75 7.34
CA ASN A 119 8.61 20.91 7.48
C ASN A 119 8.21 22.08 6.56
N ASP A 120 7.51 21.80 5.48
CA ASP A 120 7.03 22.77 4.49
C ASP A 120 5.71 23.47 4.87
N SER A 121 5.06 23.09 5.96
CA SER A 121 3.89 23.80 6.48
C SER A 121 4.20 25.18 7.09
N ARG A 122 5.49 25.55 7.22
CA ARG A 122 5.94 26.82 7.79
C ARG A 122 6.22 27.92 6.76
N GLU A 123 6.18 27.62 5.47
CA GLU A 123 6.46 28.61 4.40
C GLU A 123 5.20 29.29 3.84
N GLY A 124 4.05 29.12 4.49
CA GLY A 124 2.77 29.70 4.09
C GLY A 124 2.09 30.53 5.18
N GLY A 125 2.89 31.17 5.99
CA GLY A 125 2.40 32.11 7.02
C GLY A 125 2.94 33.48 6.86
#